data_5f33bf69d157bcb39791a80c1ee8950d
#
_entry.id   5f33bf69d157bcb39791a80c1ee8950d
#
_cell.length_a   1.000
_cell.length_b   1.000
_cell.length_c   1.000
_cell.angle_alpha   90.00
_cell.angle_beta   90.00
_cell.angle_gamma   90.00
#
_symmetry.space_group_name_H-M   'P 1'
#
loop_
_entity.id
_entity.type
_entity.pdbx_description
1 polymer ?
#
loop_
_entity_poly.entity_id
_entity_poly.type
_entity_poly.pdbx_seq_one_letter_code
_entity_poly.pdbx_strand_id
1 'polypeptide(L)'
;MKIMKDFNITTPKFAVAATAKEAEEEAKAFQAHEVANAGGEPVDFVVKAQVLAGGRGLGFFRENGYQGGVQVCESPREVGIVADKMLGKTLVTKQTGKEGKKCNKVLVTERFFIRKEKYVAILMDRSAGGPILIGSARGGTSIEDIAHKYPESIHKMPIDINKGLSEERLREFAGLLGFSGDRLDAACQCIRGLYELFVNKDCTQIEVNPLVETHDGRVLVCDAKLNFDDNAAFRQKDVFAQRDYSQEDPREVAADAADLNYIGLDGSIGCMVNGAGLAMATMDIIHLHGGSPANFLDVGGGADQHQIIEALKIIQQDKRANCVLVNIFGGIMRCDVIAKGLVAAAKEVGFDKPVVLRLEGTNKEAAKEVLKAIRTDPAYASLQLLQEDDFDKAARLAVKVASVVDAAAKADLKVHISAP
;
A
#
# COMPACT_ATOMS: atom_id res chain seq x y z
N MET A 1 1.38 15.41 8.04
CA MET A 1 1.38 16.63 8.91
C MET A 1 0.92 17.89 8.17
N LYS A 2 1.36 18.19 6.93
CA LYS A 2 0.92 19.40 6.19
C LYS A 2 -0.61 19.41 6.02
N ILE A 3 -1.21 18.35 5.48
CA ILE A 3 -2.67 18.24 5.31
C ILE A 3 -3.43 18.40 6.64
N MET A 4 -2.89 17.88 7.76
CA MET A 4 -3.53 17.99 9.07
C MET A 4 -3.63 19.44 9.57
N LYS A 5 -2.66 20.29 9.25
CA LYS A 5 -2.69 21.73 9.62
C LYS A 5 -3.88 22.46 8.97
N ASP A 6 -4.25 22.08 7.75
CA ASP A 6 -5.36 22.67 7.02
C ASP A 6 -6.73 22.41 7.71
N PHE A 7 -6.79 21.42 8.60
CA PHE A 7 -7.95 21.04 9.41
C PHE A 7 -7.79 21.36 10.89
N ASN A 8 -6.93 22.33 11.24
CA ASN A 8 -6.68 22.76 12.62
C ASN A 8 -6.26 21.64 13.58
N ILE A 9 -5.62 20.59 13.05
CA ILE A 9 -5.08 19.50 13.87
C ILE A 9 -3.68 19.92 14.34
N THR A 10 -3.50 19.96 15.65
CA THR A 10 -2.22 20.31 16.25
C THR A 10 -1.18 19.23 15.99
N THR A 11 -0.06 19.60 15.39
CA THR A 11 1.09 18.73 15.10
C THR A 11 2.36 19.36 15.64
N PRO A 12 3.43 18.60 15.91
CA PRO A 12 4.75 19.17 16.17
C PRO A 12 5.19 20.10 15.04
N LYS A 13 6.12 21.01 15.31
CA LYS A 13 6.88 21.65 14.24
C LYS A 13 7.65 20.58 13.49
N PHE A 14 7.67 20.66 12.18
CA PHE A 14 8.31 19.65 11.34
C PHE A 14 8.90 20.23 10.06
N ALA A 15 9.93 19.57 9.57
CA ALA A 15 10.48 19.73 8.22
C ALA A 15 10.77 18.36 7.59
N VAL A 16 10.78 18.32 6.27
CA VAL A 16 11.16 17.12 5.51
C VAL A 16 12.45 17.40 4.79
N ALA A 17 13.43 16.53 4.93
CA ALA A 17 14.73 16.65 4.29
C ALA A 17 15.06 15.42 3.45
N ALA A 18 15.66 15.63 2.28
CA ALA A 18 16.14 14.59 1.38
C ALA A 18 17.66 14.38 1.47
N THR A 19 18.37 15.29 2.14
CA THR A 19 19.81 15.19 2.39
C THR A 19 20.13 15.43 3.87
N ALA A 20 21.26 14.89 4.33
CA ALA A 20 21.74 15.11 5.70
C ALA A 20 21.98 16.58 6.01
N LYS A 21 22.48 17.34 5.02
CA LYS A 21 22.72 18.76 5.15
C LYS A 21 21.43 19.56 5.33
N GLU A 22 20.42 19.29 4.52
CA GLU A 22 19.08 19.89 4.69
C GLU A 22 18.50 19.59 6.07
N ALA A 23 18.60 18.33 6.55
CA ALA A 23 18.12 17.95 7.86
C ALA A 23 18.79 18.74 8.98
N GLU A 24 20.11 18.96 8.90
CA GLU A 24 20.86 19.77 9.85
C GLU A 24 20.47 21.25 9.77
N GLU A 25 20.29 21.81 8.57
CA GLU A 25 19.89 23.21 8.35
C GLU A 25 18.49 23.48 8.90
N GLU A 26 17.53 22.58 8.66
CA GLU A 26 16.17 22.68 9.21
C GLU A 26 16.17 22.62 10.75
N ALA A 27 16.97 21.74 11.34
CA ALA A 27 17.12 21.68 12.79
C ALA A 27 17.72 22.98 13.37
N LYS A 28 18.71 23.59 12.69
CA LYS A 28 19.24 24.91 13.07
C LYS A 28 18.18 26.01 13.01
N ALA A 29 17.34 25.99 11.97
CA ALA A 29 16.24 26.94 11.84
C ALA A 29 15.21 26.77 12.96
N PHE A 30 14.87 25.55 13.36
CA PHE A 30 13.99 25.31 14.52
C PHE A 30 14.61 25.84 15.81
N GLN A 31 15.88 25.55 16.07
CA GLN A 31 16.58 26.03 17.26
C GLN A 31 16.62 27.55 17.33
N ALA A 32 16.95 28.22 16.23
CA ALA A 32 17.00 29.69 16.17
C ALA A 32 15.63 30.34 16.46
N HIS A 33 14.55 29.75 15.96
CA HIS A 33 13.19 30.22 16.19
C HIS A 33 12.75 30.08 17.67
N GLU A 34 13.11 28.97 18.33
CA GLU A 34 12.78 28.77 19.75
C GLU A 34 13.62 29.64 20.69
N VAL A 35 14.90 29.81 20.41
CA VAL A 35 15.74 30.73 21.16
C VAL A 35 15.19 32.17 21.11
N ALA A 36 14.64 32.56 19.95
CA ALA A 36 14.05 33.91 19.78
C ALA A 36 12.72 34.08 20.55
N ASN A 37 11.93 33.01 20.73
CA ASN A 37 10.57 33.10 21.26
C ASN A 37 10.39 32.61 22.72
N ALA A 38 11.28 31.75 23.23
CA ALA A 38 11.07 31.04 24.49
C ALA A 38 12.16 31.23 25.55
N GLY A 39 13.05 32.20 25.38
CA GLY A 39 14.07 32.52 26.41
C GLY A 39 15.25 31.56 26.51
N GLY A 40 15.51 30.73 25.50
CA GLY A 40 16.83 30.18 25.25
C GLY A 40 17.15 28.77 25.71
N GLU A 41 16.18 27.93 26.02
CA GLU A 41 16.48 26.51 26.20
C GLU A 41 16.72 25.76 24.87
N PRO A 42 17.76 24.90 24.79
CA PRO A 42 18.02 24.11 23.59
C PRO A 42 16.86 23.17 23.32
N VAL A 43 16.42 23.08 22.06
CA VAL A 43 15.36 22.17 21.61
C VAL A 43 16.00 20.88 21.10
N ASP A 44 15.60 19.77 21.67
CA ASP A 44 15.89 18.45 21.12
C ASP A 44 15.03 18.16 19.88
N PHE A 45 15.46 17.20 19.10
CA PHE A 45 14.83 16.83 17.84
C PHE A 45 14.48 15.36 17.80
N VAL A 46 13.51 15.00 16.93
CA VAL A 46 13.26 13.62 16.56
C VAL A 46 13.37 13.48 15.04
N VAL A 47 14.26 12.59 14.60
CA VAL A 47 14.44 12.25 13.19
C VAL A 47 13.68 10.96 12.91
N LYS A 48 12.77 10.99 11.93
CA LYS A 48 11.93 9.84 11.56
C LYS A 48 12.10 9.49 10.08
N ALA A 49 12.48 8.25 9.76
CA ALA A 49 12.49 7.77 8.39
C ALA A 49 11.10 7.91 7.74
N GLN A 50 11.04 8.47 6.53
CA GLN A 50 9.81 8.59 5.76
C GLN A 50 9.70 7.41 4.80
N VAL A 51 8.98 6.38 5.24
CA VAL A 51 8.67 5.17 4.46
C VAL A 51 7.20 4.80 4.69
N LEU A 52 6.55 4.24 3.68
CA LEU A 52 5.16 3.77 3.76
C LEU A 52 5.11 2.42 4.51
N ALA A 53 5.47 2.44 5.77
CA ALA A 53 5.38 1.29 6.67
C ALA A 53 5.37 1.75 8.14
N GLY A 54 4.70 0.97 8.98
CA GLY A 54 4.74 1.12 10.42
C GLY A 54 5.90 0.37 11.07
N GLY A 55 6.02 0.51 12.40
CA GLY A 55 7.06 -0.17 13.17
C GLY A 55 8.48 0.35 12.93
N ARG A 56 8.63 1.55 12.38
CA ARG A 56 9.92 2.16 12.02
C ARG A 56 10.92 2.19 13.17
N GLY A 57 10.47 2.49 14.38
CA GLY A 57 11.33 2.57 15.56
C GLY A 57 12.02 1.26 15.92
N LEU A 58 11.43 0.12 15.57
CA LEU A 58 11.96 -1.23 15.83
C LEU A 58 12.66 -1.86 14.62
N GLY A 59 12.71 -1.14 13.49
CA GLY A 59 13.37 -1.59 12.27
C GLY A 59 14.88 -1.40 12.30
N PHE A 60 15.55 -1.88 11.25
CA PHE A 60 16.98 -1.66 11.03
C PHE A 60 17.26 -1.34 9.56
N PHE A 61 18.34 -0.63 9.30
CA PHE A 61 18.79 -0.32 7.95
C PHE A 61 19.76 -1.39 7.46
N ARG A 62 19.43 -2.05 6.35
CA ARG A 62 20.13 -3.24 5.84
C ARG A 62 21.61 -2.98 5.53
N GLU A 63 21.91 -1.86 4.87
CA GLU A 63 23.23 -1.57 4.33
C GLU A 63 24.29 -1.25 5.38
N ASN A 64 23.87 -0.74 6.54
CA ASN A 64 24.78 -0.30 7.59
C ASN A 64 24.47 -0.85 8.99
N GLY A 65 23.42 -1.68 9.12
CA GLY A 65 23.00 -2.25 10.40
C GLY A 65 22.44 -1.24 11.42
N TYR A 66 22.23 0.02 11.01
CA TYR A 66 21.76 1.05 11.92
C TYR A 66 20.35 0.73 12.44
N GLN A 67 20.19 0.77 13.77
CA GLN A 67 18.96 0.36 14.45
C GLN A 67 18.02 1.55 14.67
N GLY A 68 16.75 1.34 14.35
CA GLY A 68 15.68 2.31 14.58
C GLY A 68 15.56 3.39 13.50
N GLY A 69 14.40 3.46 12.87
CA GLY A 69 14.05 4.54 11.93
C GLY A 69 13.40 5.75 12.63
N VAL A 70 13.46 5.83 13.96
CA VAL A 70 13.03 6.97 14.78
C VAL A 70 14.11 7.19 15.83
N GLN A 71 14.74 8.37 15.85
CA GLN A 71 15.86 8.69 16.72
C GLN A 71 15.68 10.06 17.35
N VAL A 72 16.05 10.17 18.61
CA VAL A 72 16.14 11.44 19.33
C VAL A 72 17.54 12.00 19.13
N CYS A 73 17.63 13.31 18.87
CA CYS A 73 18.88 14.04 18.69
C CYS A 73 18.87 15.28 19.56
N GLU A 74 20.00 15.59 20.20
CA GLU A 74 20.16 16.73 21.12
C GLU A 74 20.74 17.96 20.43
N SER A 75 21.17 17.84 19.18
CA SER A 75 21.76 18.95 18.42
C SER A 75 21.46 18.85 16.92
N PRO A 76 21.47 19.99 16.19
CA PRO A 76 21.34 19.99 14.74
C PRO A 76 22.41 19.15 14.02
N ARG A 77 23.63 19.13 14.53
CA ARG A 77 24.72 18.31 13.99
C ARG A 77 24.40 16.80 14.10
N GLU A 78 23.84 16.40 15.22
CA GLU A 78 23.42 15.00 15.42
C GLU A 78 22.27 14.62 14.48
N VAL A 79 21.32 15.54 14.23
CA VAL A 79 20.25 15.37 13.23
C VAL A 79 20.85 15.05 11.86
N GLY A 80 21.88 15.80 11.42
CA GLY A 80 22.58 15.54 10.16
C GLY A 80 23.23 14.15 10.12
N ILE A 81 23.93 13.76 11.19
CA ILE A 81 24.60 12.44 11.31
C ILE A 81 23.57 11.30 11.26
N VAL A 82 22.46 11.43 11.97
CA VAL A 82 21.39 10.44 11.99
C VAL A 82 20.71 10.35 10.63
N ALA A 83 20.41 11.48 10.00
CA ALA A 83 19.84 11.53 8.66
C ALA A 83 20.73 10.82 7.62
N ASP A 84 22.05 11.00 7.67
CA ASP A 84 23.01 10.32 6.79
C ASP A 84 22.99 8.78 6.96
N LYS A 85 22.80 8.31 8.19
CA LYS A 85 22.67 6.88 8.45
C LYS A 85 21.38 6.26 7.92
N MET A 86 20.33 7.07 7.70
CA MET A 86 19.02 6.63 7.23
C MET A 86 18.81 6.82 5.73
N LEU A 87 19.22 7.98 5.20
CA LEU A 87 18.96 8.36 3.80
C LEU A 87 19.66 7.44 2.81
N GLY A 88 18.93 7.07 1.76
CA GLY A 88 19.39 6.16 0.73
C GLY A 88 19.54 4.70 1.15
N LYS A 89 19.23 4.34 2.40
CA LYS A 89 19.30 2.98 2.94
C LYS A 89 17.91 2.33 2.98
N THR A 90 17.88 1.01 3.07
CA THR A 90 16.66 0.20 3.09
C THR A 90 16.27 -0.12 4.53
N LEU A 91 15.18 0.44 4.99
CA LEU A 91 14.60 0.14 6.31
C LEU A 91 13.79 -1.14 6.26
N VAL A 92 14.17 -2.10 7.09
CA VAL A 92 13.46 -3.38 7.27
C VAL A 92 12.69 -3.35 8.58
N THR A 93 11.39 -3.62 8.52
CA THR A 93 10.47 -3.72 9.68
C THR A 93 9.62 -4.98 9.55
N LYS A 94 8.82 -5.29 10.56
CA LYS A 94 7.84 -6.39 10.47
C LYS A 94 6.84 -6.18 9.32
N GLN A 95 6.47 -4.93 9.02
CA GLN A 95 5.48 -4.60 7.98
C GLN A 95 6.06 -4.53 6.58
N THR A 96 7.36 -4.21 6.43
CA THR A 96 8.01 -4.17 5.10
C THR A 96 8.46 -5.54 4.60
N GLY A 97 8.41 -6.56 5.45
CA GLY A 97 9.00 -7.85 5.14
C GLY A 97 10.52 -7.77 4.95
N LYS A 98 11.10 -8.85 4.39
CA LYS A 98 12.55 -8.95 4.16
C LYS A 98 13.07 -7.97 3.10
N GLU A 99 12.22 -7.56 2.15
CA GLU A 99 12.60 -6.63 1.08
C GLU A 99 12.89 -5.22 1.62
N GLY A 100 12.17 -4.80 2.65
CA GLY A 100 12.32 -3.48 3.22
C GLY A 100 11.77 -2.36 2.31
N LYS A 101 11.93 -1.11 2.77
CA LYS A 101 11.56 0.09 1.99
C LYS A 101 12.72 1.09 2.01
N LYS A 102 13.05 1.65 0.86
CA LYS A 102 14.12 2.64 0.74
C LYS A 102 13.73 3.96 1.40
N CYS A 103 14.58 4.48 2.27
CA CYS A 103 14.38 5.74 2.94
C CYS A 103 14.98 6.88 2.11
N ASN A 104 14.16 7.55 1.32
CA ASN A 104 14.58 8.66 0.46
C ASN A 104 14.46 10.04 1.15
N LYS A 105 13.69 10.11 2.25
CA LYS A 105 13.43 11.33 3.00
C LYS A 105 13.39 11.03 4.49
N VAL A 106 13.73 12.01 5.30
CA VAL A 106 13.52 12.00 6.76
C VAL A 106 12.61 13.14 7.16
N LEU A 107 11.85 12.93 8.23
CA LEU A 107 11.09 13.96 8.91
C LEU A 107 11.87 14.39 10.15
N VAL A 108 12.19 15.66 10.26
CA VAL A 108 12.76 16.28 11.45
C VAL A 108 11.63 16.98 12.20
N THR A 109 11.45 16.69 13.48
CA THR A 109 10.45 17.34 14.33
C THR A 109 11.05 17.84 15.61
N GLU A 110 10.42 18.86 16.23
CA GLU A 110 10.72 19.20 17.62
C GLU A 110 10.46 18.00 18.52
N ARG A 111 11.28 17.81 19.57
CA ARG A 111 10.99 16.91 20.68
C ARG A 111 10.15 17.64 21.73
N PHE A 112 9.21 16.93 22.31
CA PHE A 112 8.44 17.39 23.46
C PHE A 112 8.33 16.25 24.47
N PHE A 113 8.12 16.60 25.75
CA PHE A 113 7.97 15.62 26.79
C PHE A 113 6.53 15.10 26.84
N ILE A 114 6.39 13.82 26.49
CA ILE A 114 5.09 13.12 26.46
C ILE A 114 4.72 12.75 27.89
N ARG A 115 3.52 13.12 28.30
CA ARG A 115 2.91 12.71 29.56
C ARG A 115 2.09 11.44 29.42
N LYS A 116 1.27 11.38 28.36
CA LYS A 116 0.43 10.21 28.05
C LYS A 116 0.31 10.05 26.54
N GLU A 117 0.30 8.80 26.13
CA GLU A 117 0.08 8.38 24.74
C GLU A 117 -1.27 7.71 24.61
N LYS A 118 -2.04 8.05 23.58
CA LYS A 118 -3.36 7.54 23.31
C LYS A 118 -3.44 7.09 21.85
N TYR A 119 -4.37 6.22 21.59
CA TYR A 119 -4.69 5.76 20.25
C TYR A 119 -6.01 6.35 19.79
N VAL A 120 -6.07 6.83 18.54
CA VAL A 120 -7.31 7.28 17.88
C VAL A 120 -7.28 6.84 16.42
N ALA A 121 -8.36 6.25 15.94
CA ALA A 121 -8.54 5.94 14.54
C ALA A 121 -9.97 6.25 14.08
N ILE A 122 -10.10 6.61 12.80
CA ILE A 122 -11.39 6.70 12.11
C ILE A 122 -11.27 5.81 10.88
N LEU A 123 -12.20 4.91 10.69
CA LEU A 123 -12.21 4.00 9.55
C LEU A 123 -13.64 3.67 9.12
N MET A 124 -13.79 3.19 7.89
CA MET A 124 -15.06 2.66 7.40
C MET A 124 -15.29 1.28 7.97
N ASP A 125 -16.44 1.06 8.62
CA ASP A 125 -16.81 -0.24 9.22
C ASP A 125 -18.14 -0.72 8.66
N ARG A 126 -18.15 -1.92 8.06
CA ARG A 126 -19.35 -2.49 7.45
C ARG A 126 -20.41 -2.84 8.48
N SER A 127 -20.02 -3.26 9.68
CA SER A 127 -20.96 -3.63 10.75
C SER A 127 -21.63 -2.40 11.35
N ALA A 128 -20.93 -1.26 11.37
CA ALA A 128 -21.47 0.02 11.78
C ALA A 128 -22.29 0.72 10.67
N GLY A 129 -22.20 0.23 9.43
CA GLY A 129 -22.85 0.83 8.26
C GLY A 129 -22.29 2.20 7.88
N GLY A 130 -21.05 2.51 8.28
CA GLY A 130 -20.43 3.82 8.05
C GLY A 130 -19.12 4.01 8.79
N PRO A 131 -18.66 5.26 8.98
CA PRO A 131 -17.45 5.53 9.72
C PRO A 131 -17.61 5.21 11.21
N ILE A 132 -16.53 4.71 11.79
CA ILE A 132 -16.42 4.43 13.23
C ILE A 132 -15.20 5.13 13.80
N LEU A 133 -15.37 5.77 14.95
CA LEU A 133 -14.27 6.30 15.75
C LEU A 133 -13.84 5.23 16.75
N ILE A 134 -12.55 4.89 16.75
CA ILE A 134 -11.95 3.91 17.66
C ILE A 134 -10.89 4.62 18.47
N GLY A 135 -10.81 4.33 19.76
CA GLY A 135 -9.77 4.91 20.60
C GLY A 135 -9.43 4.07 21.82
N SER A 136 -8.25 4.37 22.36
CA SER A 136 -7.79 3.80 23.61
C SER A 136 -7.01 4.84 24.42
N ALA A 137 -7.19 4.82 25.72
CA ALA A 137 -6.35 5.59 26.66
C ALA A 137 -4.89 5.10 26.69
N ARG A 138 -4.59 3.99 26.00
CA ARG A 138 -3.25 3.42 25.81
C ARG A 138 -2.85 3.60 24.34
N GLY A 139 -1.68 4.14 24.07
CA GLY A 139 -1.13 4.36 22.74
C GLY A 139 0.38 4.09 22.70
N GLY A 140 1.03 4.46 21.60
CA GLY A 140 2.48 4.33 21.43
C GLY A 140 2.98 2.91 21.12
N THR A 141 2.09 1.91 21.17
CA THR A 141 2.38 0.51 20.82
C THR A 141 1.36 -0.02 19.82
N SER A 142 1.53 -1.28 19.33
CA SER A 142 0.57 -1.92 18.44
C SER A 142 -0.83 -1.96 19.06
N ILE A 143 -1.84 -1.48 18.31
CA ILE A 143 -3.23 -1.52 18.77
C ILE A 143 -3.76 -2.95 18.86
N GLU A 144 -3.25 -3.86 18.04
CA GLU A 144 -3.57 -5.29 18.07
C GLU A 144 -3.14 -5.91 19.39
N ASP A 145 -1.93 -5.57 19.86
CA ASP A 145 -1.44 -6.03 21.17
C ASP A 145 -2.27 -5.46 22.33
N ILE A 146 -2.69 -4.19 22.21
CA ILE A 146 -3.58 -3.56 23.21
C ILE A 146 -4.94 -4.25 23.21
N ALA A 147 -5.54 -4.46 22.03
CA ALA A 147 -6.83 -5.12 21.89
C ALA A 147 -6.84 -6.56 22.41
N HIS A 148 -5.71 -7.27 22.24
CA HIS A 148 -5.56 -8.63 22.77
C HIS A 148 -5.40 -8.66 24.31
N LYS A 149 -4.57 -7.76 24.87
CA LYS A 149 -4.25 -7.76 26.30
C LYS A 149 -5.26 -7.02 27.16
N TYR A 150 -5.89 -5.98 26.62
CA TYR A 150 -6.78 -5.06 27.31
C TYR A 150 -7.98 -4.69 26.45
N PRO A 151 -8.82 -5.67 26.03
CA PRO A 151 -9.94 -5.43 25.10
C PRO A 151 -10.92 -4.38 25.64
N GLU A 152 -11.07 -4.28 26.98
CA GLU A 152 -11.93 -3.29 27.64
C GLU A 152 -11.42 -1.84 27.47
N SER A 153 -10.16 -1.65 27.11
CA SER A 153 -9.59 -0.31 26.87
C SER A 153 -9.88 0.23 25.46
N ILE A 154 -10.50 -0.56 24.61
CA ILE A 154 -10.85 -0.17 23.25
C ILE A 154 -12.27 0.34 23.22
N HIS A 155 -12.42 1.63 22.96
CA HIS A 155 -13.71 2.30 22.82
C HIS A 155 -14.06 2.45 21.35
N LYS A 156 -15.30 2.10 21.00
CA LYS A 156 -15.82 2.19 19.63
C LYS A 156 -17.07 3.07 19.61
N MET A 157 -17.09 4.04 18.72
CA MET A 157 -18.21 4.97 18.56
C MET A 157 -18.59 5.09 17.08
N PRO A 158 -19.65 4.44 16.61
CA PRO A 158 -20.17 4.61 15.25
C PRO A 158 -20.59 6.06 15.00
N ILE A 159 -20.35 6.58 13.81
CA ILE A 159 -20.70 7.94 13.40
C ILE A 159 -21.78 7.88 12.32
N ASP A 160 -22.91 8.54 12.55
CA ASP A 160 -23.91 8.78 11.51
C ASP A 160 -23.39 9.88 10.57
N ILE A 161 -23.06 9.53 9.34
CA ILE A 161 -22.44 10.45 8.38
C ILE A 161 -23.35 11.65 8.04
N ASN A 162 -24.68 11.50 8.18
CA ASN A 162 -25.63 12.57 7.92
C ASN A 162 -25.73 13.60 9.07
N LYS A 163 -25.41 13.16 10.30
CA LYS A 163 -25.43 13.99 11.50
C LYS A 163 -24.05 14.49 11.90
N GLY A 164 -23.01 13.78 11.45
CA GLY A 164 -21.64 14.04 11.83
C GLY A 164 -21.35 13.71 13.30
N LEU A 165 -20.33 14.36 13.83
CA LEU A 165 -19.84 14.14 15.19
C LEU A 165 -20.20 15.36 16.06
N SER A 166 -21.22 15.21 16.93
CA SER A 166 -21.66 16.28 17.82
C SER A 166 -20.66 16.59 18.93
N GLU A 167 -20.73 17.79 19.50
CA GLU A 167 -19.89 18.21 20.60
C GLU A 167 -20.00 17.28 21.82
N GLU A 168 -21.21 16.85 22.13
CA GLU A 168 -21.49 15.94 23.24
C GLU A 168 -20.74 14.60 23.04
N ARG A 169 -20.85 14.01 21.85
CA ARG A 169 -20.17 12.76 21.52
C ARG A 169 -18.66 12.90 21.48
N LEU A 170 -18.14 14.03 21.02
CA LEU A 170 -16.72 14.34 21.07
C LEU A 170 -16.18 14.36 22.50
N ARG A 171 -16.91 15.07 23.40
CA ARG A 171 -16.55 15.16 24.82
C ARG A 171 -16.63 13.82 25.52
N GLU A 172 -17.68 13.05 25.26
CA GLU A 172 -17.82 11.68 25.75
C GLU A 172 -16.62 10.83 25.34
N PHE A 173 -16.31 10.80 24.03
CA PHE A 173 -15.22 9.98 23.52
C PHE A 173 -13.85 10.43 24.05
N ALA A 174 -13.55 11.71 24.04
CA ALA A 174 -12.29 12.23 24.58
C ALA A 174 -12.17 11.96 26.10
N GLY A 175 -13.30 12.01 26.83
CA GLY A 175 -13.37 11.61 28.24
C GLY A 175 -13.02 10.15 28.47
N LEU A 176 -13.52 9.23 27.62
CA LEU A 176 -13.17 7.79 27.64
C LEU A 176 -11.68 7.57 27.40
N LEU A 177 -11.03 8.42 26.61
CA LEU A 177 -9.57 8.39 26.42
C LEU A 177 -8.81 8.99 27.61
N GLY A 178 -9.50 9.48 28.64
CA GLY A 178 -8.92 10.03 29.87
C GLY A 178 -8.42 11.47 29.74
N PHE A 179 -8.93 12.26 28.79
CA PHE A 179 -8.74 13.70 28.75
C PHE A 179 -9.67 14.41 29.71
N SER A 180 -9.23 15.51 30.33
CA SER A 180 -10.01 16.31 31.27
C SER A 180 -9.52 17.76 31.30
N GLY A 181 -10.36 18.67 31.79
CA GLY A 181 -10.06 20.11 31.87
C GLY A 181 -9.76 20.68 30.47
N ASP A 182 -8.83 21.63 30.37
CA ASP A 182 -8.46 22.31 29.13
C ASP A 182 -7.97 21.34 28.03
N ARG A 183 -7.40 20.21 28.44
CA ARG A 183 -6.94 19.16 27.51
C ARG A 183 -8.11 18.43 26.85
N LEU A 184 -9.28 18.40 27.48
CA LEU A 184 -10.48 17.81 26.90
C LEU A 184 -10.92 18.62 25.66
N ASP A 185 -10.93 19.95 25.76
CA ASP A 185 -11.30 20.83 24.66
C ASP A 185 -10.28 20.73 23.50
N ALA A 186 -8.99 20.70 23.82
CA ALA A 186 -7.93 20.51 22.82
C ALA A 186 -8.03 19.12 22.13
N ALA A 187 -8.38 18.06 22.87
CA ALA A 187 -8.59 16.74 22.29
C ALA A 187 -9.84 16.70 21.41
N CYS A 188 -10.95 17.33 21.85
CA CYS A 188 -12.16 17.45 21.04
C CYS A 188 -11.89 18.20 19.73
N GLN A 189 -11.15 19.30 19.77
CA GLN A 189 -10.76 20.05 18.58
C GLN A 189 -9.93 19.17 17.63
N CYS A 190 -8.95 18.43 18.15
CA CYS A 190 -8.11 17.55 17.37
C CYS A 190 -8.92 16.42 16.72
N ILE A 191 -9.78 15.73 17.46
CA ILE A 191 -10.61 14.63 16.96
C ILE A 191 -11.64 15.15 15.93
N ARG A 192 -12.20 16.32 16.14
CA ARG A 192 -13.08 16.98 15.16
C ARG A 192 -12.33 17.24 13.85
N GLY A 193 -11.13 17.82 13.92
CA GLY A 193 -10.30 18.07 12.75
C GLY A 193 -9.94 16.78 11.99
N LEU A 194 -9.67 15.68 12.71
CA LEU A 194 -9.45 14.36 12.09
C LEU A 194 -10.70 13.85 11.37
N TYR A 195 -11.89 14.05 11.95
CA TYR A 195 -13.14 13.66 11.30
C TYR A 195 -13.44 14.54 10.06
N GLU A 196 -13.24 15.84 10.15
CA GLU A 196 -13.38 16.77 9.02
C GLU A 196 -12.39 16.41 7.90
N LEU A 197 -11.14 16.10 8.23
CA LEU A 197 -10.16 15.61 7.29
C LEU A 197 -10.62 14.30 6.62
N PHE A 198 -11.14 13.35 7.42
CA PHE A 198 -11.63 12.06 6.95
C PHE A 198 -12.72 12.24 5.89
N VAL A 199 -13.71 13.08 6.15
CA VAL A 199 -14.83 13.30 5.23
C VAL A 199 -14.43 14.14 4.02
N ASN A 200 -13.73 15.28 4.24
CA ASN A 200 -13.43 16.22 3.15
C ASN A 200 -12.34 15.77 2.20
N LYS A 201 -11.45 14.84 2.64
CA LYS A 201 -10.38 14.29 1.81
C LYS A 201 -10.63 12.85 1.37
N ASP A 202 -11.87 12.37 1.51
CA ASP A 202 -12.26 11.01 1.10
C ASP A 202 -11.32 9.94 1.69
N CYS A 203 -11.02 10.05 2.97
CA CYS A 203 -10.21 9.04 3.64
C CYS A 203 -11.01 7.75 3.85
N THR A 204 -10.37 6.60 3.69
CA THR A 204 -10.90 5.30 4.09
C THR A 204 -10.45 4.92 5.50
N GLN A 205 -9.31 5.46 5.94
CA GLN A 205 -8.75 5.28 7.28
C GLN A 205 -7.91 6.48 7.67
N ILE A 206 -8.05 6.91 8.92
CA ILE A 206 -7.10 7.75 9.63
C ILE A 206 -6.71 7.01 10.90
N GLU A 207 -5.41 6.80 11.12
CA GLU A 207 -4.87 6.20 12.34
C GLU A 207 -3.86 7.16 12.96
N VAL A 208 -4.08 7.53 14.20
CA VAL A 208 -3.18 8.37 15.01
C VAL A 208 -2.61 7.54 16.15
N ASN A 209 -1.32 7.29 16.09
CA ASN A 209 -0.62 6.51 17.12
C ASN A 209 0.83 7.01 17.30
N PRO A 210 1.06 7.85 18.32
CA PRO A 210 0.12 8.30 19.35
C PRO A 210 -0.51 9.68 19.09
N LEU A 211 -1.70 9.87 19.64
CA LEU A 211 -2.21 11.18 20.06
C LEU A 211 -1.67 11.44 21.47
N VAL A 212 -0.94 12.52 21.64
CA VAL A 212 -0.21 12.73 22.89
C VAL A 212 -0.75 13.90 23.71
N GLU A 213 -0.64 13.73 25.02
CA GLU A 213 -0.74 14.77 26.02
C GLU A 213 0.67 15.11 26.48
N THR A 214 1.09 16.35 26.34
CA THR A 214 2.41 16.81 26.74
C THR A 214 2.44 17.39 28.16
N HIS A 215 3.63 17.54 28.73
CA HIS A 215 3.79 18.13 30.06
C HIS A 215 3.38 19.61 30.09
N ASP A 216 3.59 20.34 28.99
CA ASP A 216 3.20 21.75 28.84
C ASP A 216 1.70 21.95 28.52
N GLY A 217 0.91 20.85 28.53
CA GLY A 217 -0.54 20.88 28.41
C GLY A 217 -1.08 20.81 26.98
N ARG A 218 -0.23 20.72 25.95
CA ARG A 218 -0.67 20.55 24.57
C ARG A 218 -1.25 19.16 24.34
N VAL A 219 -2.20 19.08 23.40
CA VAL A 219 -2.66 17.81 22.80
C VAL A 219 -2.30 17.86 21.32
N LEU A 220 -1.53 16.88 20.82
CA LEU A 220 -1.08 16.89 19.44
C LEU A 220 -0.90 15.50 18.85
N VAL A 221 -0.94 15.44 17.52
CA VAL A 221 -0.72 14.24 16.71
C VAL A 221 0.77 14.09 16.43
N CYS A 222 1.41 13.06 17.00
CA CYS A 222 2.83 12.78 16.77
C CYS A 222 3.11 12.05 15.48
N ASP A 223 2.23 11.11 15.14
CA ASP A 223 2.30 10.30 13.94
C ASP A 223 0.89 9.90 13.49
N ALA A 224 0.68 9.84 12.18
CA ALA A 224 -0.57 9.46 11.61
C ALA A 224 -0.37 8.69 10.30
N LYS A 225 -1.25 7.71 10.06
CA LYS A 225 -1.45 7.09 8.76
C LYS A 225 -2.77 7.58 8.19
N LEU A 226 -2.76 8.00 6.95
CA LEU A 226 -3.93 8.46 6.21
C LEU A 226 -4.03 7.61 4.95
N ASN A 227 -5.14 6.89 4.80
CA ASN A 227 -5.48 6.19 3.56
C ASN A 227 -6.63 6.92 2.89
N PHE A 228 -6.47 7.19 1.61
CA PHE A 228 -7.45 7.90 0.79
C PHE A 228 -8.13 6.91 -0.16
N ASP A 229 -9.36 7.21 -0.55
CA ASP A 229 -10.09 6.43 -1.53
C ASP A 229 -9.52 6.72 -2.94
N ASP A 230 -8.93 5.73 -3.59
CA ASP A 230 -8.40 5.86 -4.95
C ASP A 230 -9.48 6.30 -5.95
N ASN A 231 -10.73 5.90 -5.73
CA ASN A 231 -11.86 6.35 -6.55
C ASN A 231 -12.16 7.86 -6.43
N ALA A 232 -11.62 8.52 -5.41
CA ALA A 232 -11.74 9.97 -5.24
C ALA A 232 -10.61 10.77 -5.89
N ALA A 233 -9.64 10.12 -6.56
CA ALA A 233 -8.48 10.78 -7.17
C ALA A 233 -8.86 11.95 -8.10
N PHE A 234 -9.97 11.82 -8.85
CA PHE A 234 -10.44 12.85 -9.77
C PHE A 234 -10.80 14.16 -9.07
N ARG A 235 -11.21 14.15 -7.80
CA ARG A 235 -11.57 15.32 -6.99
C ARG A 235 -10.56 15.68 -5.92
N GLN A 236 -9.66 14.78 -5.54
CA GLN A 236 -8.60 14.98 -4.55
C GLN A 236 -7.20 15.14 -5.19
N LYS A 237 -7.12 15.90 -6.29
CA LYS A 237 -5.90 16.05 -7.10
C LYS A 237 -4.70 16.55 -6.30
N ASP A 238 -4.91 17.42 -5.32
CA ASP A 238 -3.89 17.97 -4.43
C ASP A 238 -3.27 16.90 -3.50
N VAL A 239 -4.05 15.92 -3.09
CA VAL A 239 -3.60 14.77 -2.29
C VAL A 239 -2.82 13.80 -3.16
N PHE A 240 -3.42 13.37 -4.29
CA PHE A 240 -2.82 12.37 -5.18
C PHE A 240 -1.55 12.87 -5.89
N ALA A 241 -1.41 14.18 -6.10
CA ALA A 241 -0.16 14.78 -6.60
C ALA A 241 1.04 14.60 -5.63
N GLN A 242 0.80 14.23 -4.37
CA GLN A 242 1.83 13.96 -3.38
C GLN A 242 2.18 12.48 -3.24
N ARG A 243 1.54 11.59 -4.02
CA ARG A 243 1.82 10.15 -4.03
C ARG A 243 3.28 9.88 -4.37
N ASP A 244 3.95 9.08 -3.55
CA ASP A 244 5.36 8.73 -3.74
C ASP A 244 5.46 7.32 -4.33
N TYR A 245 5.42 7.23 -5.64
CA TYR A 245 5.52 5.97 -6.38
C TYR A 245 6.81 5.18 -6.09
N SER A 246 7.86 5.82 -5.59
CA SER A 246 9.10 5.12 -5.21
C SER A 246 8.94 4.19 -4.00
N GLN A 247 7.84 4.32 -3.27
CA GLN A 247 7.49 3.49 -2.11
C GLN A 247 6.54 2.34 -2.45
N GLU A 248 6.04 2.27 -3.68
CA GLU A 248 5.05 1.30 -4.14
C GLU A 248 5.71 0.14 -4.90
N ASP A 249 4.95 -0.91 -5.21
CA ASP A 249 5.41 -1.98 -6.08
C ASP A 249 5.50 -1.43 -7.53
N PRO A 250 6.64 -1.51 -8.19
CA PRO A 250 6.78 -1.01 -9.57
C PRO A 250 5.78 -1.62 -10.55
N ARG A 251 5.31 -2.84 -10.29
CA ARG A 251 4.30 -3.53 -11.10
C ARG A 251 2.92 -2.90 -10.93
N GLU A 252 2.56 -2.54 -9.68
CA GLU A 252 1.31 -1.84 -9.39
C GLU A 252 1.31 -0.44 -10.00
N VAL A 253 2.45 0.26 -9.93
CA VAL A 253 2.63 1.58 -10.59
C VAL A 253 2.49 1.46 -12.12
N ALA A 254 3.10 0.43 -12.73
CA ALA A 254 3.00 0.21 -14.17
C ALA A 254 1.56 -0.15 -14.59
N ALA A 255 0.86 -0.92 -13.77
CA ALA A 255 -0.54 -1.29 -14.00
C ALA A 255 -1.47 -0.08 -13.91
N ASP A 256 -1.30 0.76 -12.89
CA ASP A 256 -2.06 2.00 -12.71
C ASP A 256 -1.90 2.95 -13.92
N ALA A 257 -0.67 3.07 -14.43
CA ALA A 257 -0.39 3.87 -15.64
C ALA A 257 -1.07 3.33 -16.92
N ALA A 258 -1.42 2.05 -16.95
CA ALA A 258 -2.13 1.38 -18.05
C ALA A 258 -3.64 1.19 -17.77
N ASP A 259 -4.17 1.78 -16.71
CA ASP A 259 -5.58 1.62 -16.28
C ASP A 259 -5.95 0.14 -16.04
N LEU A 260 -5.05 -0.58 -15.37
CA LEU A 260 -5.18 -1.99 -14.98
C LEU A 260 -5.24 -2.13 -13.47
N ASN A 261 -6.12 -3.01 -12.96
CA ASN A 261 -6.16 -3.34 -11.55
C ASN A 261 -5.21 -4.51 -11.23
N TYR A 262 -4.05 -4.23 -10.65
CA TYR A 262 -3.03 -5.22 -10.32
C TYR A 262 -2.67 -5.19 -8.84
N ILE A 263 -2.53 -6.38 -8.26
CA ILE A 263 -1.99 -6.57 -6.90
C ILE A 263 -0.99 -7.72 -6.95
N GLY A 264 0.25 -7.47 -6.52
CA GLY A 264 1.28 -8.51 -6.42
C GLY A 264 1.01 -9.46 -5.26
N LEU A 265 1.12 -10.78 -5.50
CA LEU A 265 1.00 -11.86 -4.52
C LEU A 265 2.28 -12.72 -4.53
N ASP A 266 2.38 -13.68 -3.61
CA ASP A 266 3.60 -14.48 -3.41
C ASP A 266 3.63 -15.82 -4.15
N GLY A 267 2.67 -16.07 -5.03
CA GLY A 267 2.54 -17.34 -5.75
C GLY A 267 3.39 -17.47 -7.01
N SER A 268 3.14 -18.56 -7.75
CA SER A 268 3.88 -18.95 -8.95
C SER A 268 3.04 -18.99 -10.23
N ILE A 269 1.75 -18.66 -10.16
CA ILE A 269 0.86 -18.66 -11.31
C ILE A 269 0.40 -17.24 -11.57
N GLY A 270 0.88 -16.62 -12.65
CA GLY A 270 0.39 -15.33 -13.12
C GLY A 270 -1.06 -15.43 -13.55
N CYS A 271 -1.88 -14.45 -13.20
CA CYS A 271 -3.31 -14.42 -13.57
C CYS A 271 -3.59 -13.17 -14.39
N MET A 272 -4.33 -13.33 -15.50
CA MET A 272 -4.91 -12.25 -16.29
C MET A 272 -6.38 -12.57 -16.56
N VAL A 273 -7.27 -11.75 -16.04
CA VAL A 273 -8.71 -12.02 -16.02
C VAL A 273 -9.49 -10.74 -16.32
N ASN A 274 -10.66 -10.84 -16.90
CA ASN A 274 -11.56 -9.70 -17.07
C ASN A 274 -12.70 -9.75 -16.05
N GLY A 275 -12.74 -8.76 -15.18
CA GLY A 275 -13.70 -8.60 -14.11
C GLY A 275 -13.22 -9.16 -12.77
N ALA A 276 -13.29 -8.33 -11.73
CA ALA A 276 -12.77 -8.62 -10.40
C ALA A 276 -13.37 -9.89 -9.77
N GLY A 277 -14.67 -10.16 -9.98
CA GLY A 277 -15.33 -11.36 -9.49
C GLY A 277 -14.76 -12.64 -10.13
N LEU A 278 -14.51 -12.63 -11.44
CA LEU A 278 -13.90 -13.76 -12.14
C LEU A 278 -12.43 -13.92 -11.73
N ALA A 279 -11.72 -12.81 -11.48
CA ALA A 279 -10.34 -12.85 -10.99
C ALA A 279 -10.26 -13.51 -9.61
N MET A 280 -11.12 -13.14 -8.67
CA MET A 280 -11.20 -13.79 -7.34
C MET A 280 -11.53 -15.28 -7.46
N ALA A 281 -12.55 -15.64 -8.26
CA ALA A 281 -12.91 -17.04 -8.49
C ALA A 281 -11.75 -17.84 -9.14
N THR A 282 -10.96 -17.20 -10.02
CA THR A 282 -9.80 -17.82 -10.65
C THR A 282 -8.69 -18.10 -9.62
N MET A 283 -8.45 -17.19 -8.69
CA MET A 283 -7.50 -17.41 -7.61
C MET A 283 -7.97 -18.51 -6.66
N ASP A 284 -9.25 -18.53 -6.31
CA ASP A 284 -9.83 -19.56 -5.43
C ASP A 284 -9.69 -20.97 -6.02
N ILE A 285 -9.98 -21.12 -7.31
CA ILE A 285 -9.89 -22.44 -7.96
C ILE A 285 -8.44 -22.89 -8.15
N ILE A 286 -7.49 -21.96 -8.36
CA ILE A 286 -6.04 -22.24 -8.33
C ILE A 286 -5.65 -22.81 -6.95
N HIS A 287 -6.08 -22.16 -5.86
CA HIS A 287 -5.83 -22.62 -4.50
C HIS A 287 -6.47 -24.00 -4.23
N LEU A 288 -7.68 -24.23 -4.70
CA LEU A 288 -8.38 -25.51 -4.57
C LEU A 288 -7.56 -26.66 -5.18
N HIS A 289 -6.85 -26.40 -6.27
CA HIS A 289 -5.95 -27.37 -6.92
C HIS A 289 -4.52 -27.39 -6.35
N GLY A 290 -4.28 -26.71 -5.22
CA GLY A 290 -2.98 -26.70 -4.55
C GLY A 290 -1.94 -25.76 -5.19
N GLY A 291 -2.37 -24.87 -6.10
CA GLY A 291 -1.51 -23.83 -6.67
C GLY A 291 -1.53 -22.55 -5.86
N SER A 292 -0.73 -21.57 -6.26
CA SER A 292 -0.68 -20.26 -5.62
C SER A 292 -0.58 -19.15 -6.69
N PRO A 293 -1.54 -18.19 -6.73
CA PRO A 293 -1.51 -17.08 -7.68
C PRO A 293 -0.38 -16.09 -7.35
N ALA A 294 0.35 -15.64 -8.38
CA ALA A 294 1.42 -14.65 -8.27
C ALA A 294 0.89 -13.22 -8.22
N ASN A 295 -0.34 -13.01 -8.69
CA ASN A 295 -0.99 -11.70 -8.72
C ASN A 295 -2.50 -11.83 -8.86
N PHE A 296 -3.21 -10.79 -8.41
CA PHE A 296 -4.51 -10.42 -8.93
C PHE A 296 -4.30 -9.49 -10.12
N LEU A 297 -4.99 -9.68 -11.23
CA LEU A 297 -5.02 -8.76 -12.36
C LEU A 297 -6.39 -8.83 -13.04
N ASP A 298 -7.10 -7.71 -12.97
CA ASP A 298 -8.33 -7.47 -13.71
C ASP A 298 -8.05 -6.44 -14.81
N VAL A 299 -8.19 -6.88 -16.07
CA VAL A 299 -8.02 -6.01 -17.23
C VAL A 299 -9.28 -5.20 -17.56
N GLY A 300 -10.37 -5.38 -16.77
CA GLY A 300 -11.65 -4.72 -17.00
C GLY A 300 -12.46 -5.31 -18.16
N GLY A 301 -13.69 -4.81 -18.32
CA GLY A 301 -14.63 -5.31 -19.33
C GLY A 301 -14.46 -4.74 -20.74
N GLY A 302 -13.59 -3.76 -20.93
CA GLY A 302 -13.39 -3.05 -22.20
C GLY A 302 -11.94 -2.90 -22.62
N ALA A 303 -11.02 -3.70 -22.07
CA ALA A 303 -9.59 -3.57 -22.33
C ALA A 303 -9.27 -3.65 -23.84
N ASP A 304 -8.39 -2.77 -24.25
CA ASP A 304 -7.85 -2.74 -25.60
C ASP A 304 -6.57 -3.57 -25.74
N GLN A 305 -6.03 -3.64 -26.96
CA GLN A 305 -4.82 -4.41 -27.23
C GLN A 305 -3.61 -3.90 -26.43
N HIS A 306 -3.49 -2.58 -26.23
CA HIS A 306 -2.38 -1.98 -25.50
C HIS A 306 -2.40 -2.41 -24.03
N GLN A 307 -3.55 -2.38 -23.38
CA GLN A 307 -3.73 -2.84 -22.00
C GLN A 307 -3.37 -4.32 -21.84
N ILE A 308 -3.71 -5.17 -22.80
CA ILE A 308 -3.32 -6.59 -22.78
C ILE A 308 -1.81 -6.76 -22.90
N ILE A 309 -1.13 -5.99 -23.74
CA ILE A 309 0.32 -6.01 -23.88
C ILE A 309 0.99 -5.58 -22.56
N GLU A 310 0.54 -4.49 -21.96
CA GLU A 310 1.07 -4.00 -20.70
C GLU A 310 0.82 -5.01 -19.56
N ALA A 311 -0.36 -5.62 -19.48
CA ALA A 311 -0.67 -6.68 -18.52
C ALA A 311 0.32 -7.85 -18.62
N LEU A 312 0.60 -8.30 -19.85
CA LEU A 312 1.56 -9.39 -20.09
C LEU A 312 3.00 -8.98 -19.81
N LYS A 313 3.40 -7.72 -20.09
CA LYS A 313 4.72 -7.18 -19.71
C LYS A 313 4.92 -7.24 -18.20
N ILE A 314 3.92 -6.81 -17.43
CA ILE A 314 3.97 -6.83 -15.97
C ILE A 314 4.13 -8.26 -15.45
N ILE A 315 3.34 -9.22 -15.97
CA ILE A 315 3.44 -10.64 -15.57
C ILE A 315 4.79 -11.23 -16.00
N GLN A 316 5.30 -10.88 -17.18
CA GLN A 316 6.61 -11.37 -17.68
C GLN A 316 7.75 -10.97 -16.76
N GLN A 317 7.69 -9.76 -16.19
CA GLN A 317 8.72 -9.25 -15.28
C GLN A 317 8.70 -9.94 -13.91
N ASP A 318 7.60 -10.57 -13.52
CA ASP A 318 7.54 -11.33 -12.26
C ASP A 318 8.28 -12.67 -12.40
N LYS A 319 9.49 -12.74 -11.84
CA LYS A 319 10.34 -13.93 -11.88
C LYS A 319 9.75 -15.13 -11.13
N ARG A 320 8.76 -14.92 -10.27
CA ARG A 320 8.09 -15.98 -9.50
C ARG A 320 7.01 -16.67 -10.34
N ALA A 321 6.44 -15.98 -11.31
CA ALA A 321 5.42 -16.54 -12.19
C ALA A 321 6.03 -17.55 -13.16
N ASN A 322 5.76 -18.83 -12.95
CA ASN A 322 6.23 -19.96 -13.75
C ASN A 322 5.28 -20.36 -14.88
N CYS A 323 4.01 -19.96 -14.76
CA CYS A 323 2.94 -20.18 -15.72
C CYS A 323 1.96 -19.01 -15.65
N VAL A 324 1.25 -18.73 -16.73
CA VAL A 324 0.19 -17.71 -16.73
C VAL A 324 -1.16 -18.37 -17.06
N LEU A 325 -2.16 -18.14 -16.24
CA LEU A 325 -3.56 -18.46 -16.53
C LEU A 325 -4.27 -17.19 -17.04
N VAL A 326 -4.60 -17.19 -18.31
CA VAL A 326 -5.45 -16.16 -18.94
C VAL A 326 -6.87 -16.71 -18.96
N ASN A 327 -7.76 -16.11 -18.17
CA ASN A 327 -9.15 -16.55 -18.06
C ASN A 327 -10.09 -15.40 -18.42
N ILE A 328 -10.58 -15.41 -19.64
CA ILE A 328 -11.44 -14.38 -20.20
C ILE A 328 -12.83 -14.93 -20.48
N PHE A 329 -13.83 -14.24 -19.96
CA PHE A 329 -15.21 -14.43 -20.35
C PHE A 329 -15.70 -13.22 -21.13
N GLY A 330 -15.78 -13.35 -22.45
CA GLY A 330 -16.15 -12.28 -23.36
C GLY A 330 -17.65 -11.95 -23.27
N GLY A 331 -17.93 -10.79 -22.69
CA GLY A 331 -19.21 -10.11 -22.83
C GLY A 331 -19.00 -8.90 -23.77
N ILE A 332 -18.74 -7.72 -23.19
CA ILE A 332 -18.31 -6.51 -23.92
C ILE A 332 -16.89 -6.73 -24.46
N MET A 333 -15.99 -7.31 -23.65
CA MET A 333 -14.66 -7.75 -24.06
C MET A 333 -14.77 -8.83 -25.15
N ARG A 334 -13.95 -8.71 -26.20
CA ARG A 334 -13.93 -9.63 -27.33
C ARG A 334 -12.69 -10.54 -27.24
N CYS A 335 -12.91 -11.85 -27.34
CA CYS A 335 -11.83 -12.84 -27.29
C CYS A 335 -10.77 -12.66 -28.39
N ASP A 336 -11.15 -12.19 -29.59
CA ASP A 336 -10.21 -11.93 -30.69
C ASP A 336 -9.24 -10.75 -30.38
N VAL A 337 -9.65 -9.76 -29.59
CA VAL A 337 -8.79 -8.67 -29.13
C VAL A 337 -7.73 -9.24 -28.17
N ILE A 338 -8.13 -10.10 -27.25
CA ILE A 338 -7.21 -10.78 -26.32
C ILE A 338 -6.19 -11.63 -27.08
N ALA A 339 -6.66 -12.42 -28.06
CA ALA A 339 -5.78 -13.27 -28.86
C ALA A 339 -4.74 -12.41 -29.64
N LYS A 340 -5.17 -11.31 -30.24
CA LYS A 340 -4.26 -10.36 -30.92
C LYS A 340 -3.28 -9.70 -29.95
N GLY A 341 -3.74 -9.33 -28.76
CA GLY A 341 -2.88 -8.76 -27.71
C GLY A 341 -1.79 -9.75 -27.26
N LEU A 342 -2.15 -11.04 -27.04
CA LEU A 342 -1.19 -12.10 -26.75
C LEU A 342 -0.14 -12.27 -27.85
N VAL A 343 -0.56 -12.27 -29.11
CA VAL A 343 0.34 -12.38 -30.26
C VAL A 343 1.28 -11.17 -30.34
N ALA A 344 0.76 -9.96 -30.15
CA ALA A 344 1.56 -8.74 -30.15
C ALA A 344 2.56 -8.74 -28.99
N ALA A 345 2.14 -9.10 -27.78
CA ALA A 345 3.01 -9.20 -26.61
C ALA A 345 4.14 -10.22 -26.80
N ALA A 346 3.85 -11.39 -27.40
CA ALA A 346 4.87 -12.38 -27.70
C ALA A 346 5.98 -11.80 -28.59
N LYS A 347 5.62 -10.97 -29.53
CA LYS A 347 6.56 -10.33 -30.47
C LYS A 347 7.30 -9.13 -29.89
N GLU A 348 6.61 -8.29 -29.13
CA GLU A 348 7.18 -7.05 -28.58
C GLU A 348 8.01 -7.29 -27.32
N VAL A 349 7.58 -8.23 -26.46
CA VAL A 349 8.15 -8.45 -25.13
C VAL A 349 9.03 -9.69 -25.09
N GLY A 350 8.95 -10.57 -26.09
CA GLY A 350 9.61 -11.87 -26.08
C GLY A 350 9.01 -12.78 -24.99
N PHE A 351 7.68 -12.80 -24.89
CA PHE A 351 6.95 -13.52 -23.86
C PHE A 351 7.24 -15.03 -23.98
N ASP A 352 7.84 -15.63 -22.96
CA ASP A 352 8.37 -17.01 -22.98
C ASP A 352 7.75 -17.94 -21.92
N LYS A 353 6.90 -17.37 -21.03
CA LYS A 353 6.23 -18.19 -20.01
C LYS A 353 5.11 -19.03 -20.64
N PRO A 354 4.91 -20.29 -20.19
CA PRO A 354 3.75 -21.07 -20.59
C PRO A 354 2.44 -20.37 -20.23
N VAL A 355 1.51 -20.31 -21.18
CA VAL A 355 0.18 -19.70 -21.01
C VAL A 355 -0.89 -20.77 -21.13
N VAL A 356 -1.67 -20.95 -20.10
CA VAL A 356 -2.94 -21.66 -20.17
C VAL A 356 -4.02 -20.64 -20.47
N LEU A 357 -4.71 -20.82 -21.59
CA LEU A 357 -5.64 -19.86 -22.14
C LEU A 357 -7.06 -20.42 -22.16
N ARG A 358 -7.95 -19.78 -21.43
CA ARG A 358 -9.38 -19.96 -21.48
C ARG A 358 -10.04 -18.70 -22.08
N LEU A 359 -10.62 -18.85 -23.25
CA LEU A 359 -11.36 -17.80 -23.93
C LEU A 359 -12.79 -18.28 -24.20
N GLU A 360 -13.76 -17.70 -23.54
CA GLU A 360 -15.18 -17.98 -23.68
C GLU A 360 -15.98 -16.71 -24.00
N GLY A 361 -17.07 -16.84 -24.72
CA GLY A 361 -18.00 -15.75 -25.05
C GLY A 361 -17.74 -15.09 -26.41
N THR A 362 -17.90 -13.78 -26.48
CA THR A 362 -17.92 -12.99 -27.73
C THR A 362 -16.66 -13.17 -28.57
N ASN A 363 -16.83 -13.54 -29.85
CA ASN A 363 -15.75 -13.75 -30.83
C ASN A 363 -14.75 -14.87 -30.49
N LYS A 364 -15.19 -15.89 -29.74
CA LYS A 364 -14.37 -17.08 -29.39
C LYS A 364 -13.78 -17.75 -30.62
N GLU A 365 -14.59 -18.00 -31.65
CA GLU A 365 -14.13 -18.69 -32.88
C GLU A 365 -13.10 -17.85 -33.66
N ALA A 366 -13.31 -16.53 -33.75
CA ALA A 366 -12.33 -15.63 -34.35
C ALA A 366 -11.00 -15.63 -33.57
N ALA A 367 -11.03 -15.69 -32.25
CA ALA A 367 -9.84 -15.85 -31.42
C ALA A 367 -9.10 -17.16 -31.71
N LYS A 368 -9.82 -18.29 -31.85
CA LYS A 368 -9.23 -19.57 -32.21
C LYS A 368 -8.50 -19.53 -33.54
N GLU A 369 -9.08 -18.88 -34.56
CA GLU A 369 -8.40 -18.72 -35.86
C GLU A 369 -7.11 -17.88 -35.74
N VAL A 370 -7.10 -16.79 -34.98
CA VAL A 370 -5.89 -15.99 -34.71
C VAL A 370 -4.82 -16.87 -34.07
N LEU A 371 -5.15 -17.65 -33.04
CA LEU A 371 -4.21 -18.50 -32.31
C LEU A 371 -3.73 -19.69 -33.15
N LYS A 372 -4.58 -20.24 -34.02
CA LYS A 372 -4.19 -21.30 -34.94
C LYS A 372 -3.18 -20.83 -35.98
N ALA A 373 -3.35 -19.62 -36.50
CA ALA A 373 -2.44 -19.05 -37.50
C ALA A 373 -1.01 -18.91 -36.99
N ILE A 374 -0.79 -18.65 -35.69
CA ILE A 374 0.53 -18.46 -35.12
C ILE A 374 1.23 -19.77 -34.72
N ARG A 375 0.50 -20.88 -34.53
CA ARG A 375 1.10 -22.17 -34.12
C ARG A 375 2.10 -22.72 -35.12
N THR A 376 1.96 -22.38 -36.40
CA THR A 376 2.81 -22.85 -37.49
C THR A 376 3.85 -21.78 -37.91
N ASP A 377 3.81 -20.60 -37.33
CA ASP A 377 4.72 -19.50 -37.66
C ASP A 377 5.96 -19.54 -36.76
N PRO A 378 7.16 -19.74 -37.30
CA PRO A 378 8.42 -19.77 -36.53
C PRO A 378 8.68 -18.49 -35.71
N ALA A 379 8.09 -17.34 -36.10
CA ALA A 379 8.23 -16.10 -35.36
C ALA A 379 7.62 -16.15 -33.96
N TYR A 380 6.75 -17.12 -33.68
CA TYR A 380 6.07 -17.31 -32.39
C TYR A 380 6.45 -18.63 -31.71
N ALA A 381 7.55 -19.25 -32.11
CA ALA A 381 8.00 -20.53 -31.55
C ALA A 381 8.29 -20.48 -30.05
N SER A 382 8.57 -19.30 -29.50
CA SER A 382 8.75 -19.10 -28.04
C SER A 382 7.44 -19.07 -27.27
N LEU A 383 6.31 -18.81 -27.91
CA LEU A 383 5.01 -18.68 -27.27
C LEU A 383 4.39 -20.05 -26.98
N GLN A 384 4.38 -20.45 -25.73
CA GLN A 384 3.91 -21.74 -25.26
C GLN A 384 2.43 -21.67 -24.85
N LEU A 385 1.52 -21.97 -25.78
CA LEU A 385 0.06 -21.82 -25.58
C LEU A 385 -0.63 -23.17 -25.41
N LEU A 386 -1.34 -23.31 -24.29
CA LEU A 386 -2.23 -24.42 -23.99
C LEU A 386 -3.67 -23.89 -23.90
N GLN A 387 -4.60 -24.42 -24.69
CA GLN A 387 -5.99 -24.01 -24.67
C GLN A 387 -6.84 -25.01 -23.90
N GLU A 388 -7.71 -24.51 -23.01
CA GLU A 388 -8.69 -25.30 -22.27
C GLU A 388 -9.95 -24.46 -22.03
N ASP A 389 -11.08 -24.93 -22.48
CA ASP A 389 -12.34 -24.19 -22.42
C ASP A 389 -13.06 -24.37 -21.06
N ASP A 390 -12.84 -25.49 -20.37
CA ASP A 390 -13.41 -25.75 -19.06
C ASP A 390 -12.61 -25.01 -17.96
N PHE A 391 -13.31 -24.29 -17.08
CA PHE A 391 -12.68 -23.43 -16.07
C PHE A 391 -11.87 -24.23 -15.03
N ASP A 392 -12.45 -25.33 -14.51
CA ASP A 392 -11.76 -26.17 -13.52
C ASP A 392 -10.52 -26.82 -14.13
N LYS A 393 -10.67 -27.36 -15.35
CA LYS A 393 -9.54 -27.99 -16.06
C LYS A 393 -8.44 -27.00 -16.41
N ALA A 394 -8.79 -25.77 -16.81
CA ALA A 394 -7.81 -24.74 -17.11
C ALA A 394 -6.99 -24.37 -15.86
N ALA A 395 -7.62 -24.17 -14.71
CA ALA A 395 -6.91 -23.91 -13.46
C ALA A 395 -6.04 -25.11 -13.04
N ARG A 396 -6.56 -26.32 -13.11
CA ARG A 396 -5.80 -27.56 -12.83
C ARG A 396 -4.61 -27.73 -13.77
N LEU A 397 -4.77 -27.40 -15.04
CA LEU A 397 -3.69 -27.42 -16.03
C LEU A 397 -2.61 -26.40 -15.70
N ALA A 398 -2.98 -25.16 -15.35
CA ALA A 398 -2.04 -24.11 -14.96
C ALA A 398 -1.22 -24.51 -13.72
N VAL A 399 -1.86 -25.12 -12.71
CA VAL A 399 -1.18 -25.65 -11.52
C VAL A 399 -0.16 -26.72 -11.89
N LYS A 400 -0.53 -27.68 -12.76
CA LYS A 400 0.38 -28.73 -13.23
C LYS A 400 1.57 -28.15 -14.00
N VAL A 401 1.31 -27.24 -14.93
CA VAL A 401 2.35 -26.56 -15.73
C VAL A 401 3.32 -25.79 -14.83
N ALA A 402 2.80 -24.99 -13.90
CA ALA A 402 3.64 -24.26 -12.96
C ALA A 402 4.53 -25.19 -12.12
N SER A 403 3.97 -26.33 -11.67
CA SER A 403 4.72 -27.36 -10.91
C SER A 403 5.83 -27.99 -11.73
N VAL A 404 5.60 -28.29 -13.01
CA VAL A 404 6.60 -28.84 -13.93
C VAL A 404 7.73 -27.84 -14.17
N VAL A 405 7.40 -26.57 -14.42
CA VAL A 405 8.39 -25.50 -14.62
C VAL A 405 9.22 -25.27 -13.37
N ASP A 406 8.59 -25.25 -12.18
CA ASP A 406 9.28 -25.11 -10.90
C ASP A 406 10.25 -26.29 -10.64
N ALA A 407 9.80 -27.52 -10.91
CA ALA A 407 10.65 -28.70 -10.77
C ALA A 407 11.87 -28.67 -11.73
N ALA A 408 11.65 -28.24 -12.96
CA ALA A 408 12.72 -28.09 -13.94
C ALA A 408 13.72 -26.99 -13.54
N ALA A 409 13.23 -25.86 -13.07
CA ALA A 409 14.08 -24.76 -12.59
C ALA A 409 14.94 -25.17 -11.40
N LYS A 410 14.41 -25.97 -10.46
CA LYS A 410 15.17 -26.55 -9.33
C LYS A 410 16.25 -27.54 -9.77
N ALA A 411 16.11 -28.11 -10.95
CA ALA A 411 17.09 -29.03 -11.56
C ALA A 411 18.02 -28.36 -12.59
N ASP A 412 17.98 -27.01 -12.67
CA ASP A 412 18.71 -26.21 -13.68
C ASP A 412 18.36 -26.59 -15.14
N LEU A 413 17.16 -27.08 -15.39
CA LEU A 413 16.64 -27.46 -16.70
C LEU A 413 15.72 -26.40 -17.28
N LYS A 414 15.74 -26.22 -18.60
CA LYS A 414 14.72 -25.48 -19.34
C LYS A 414 13.70 -26.44 -19.92
N VAL A 415 12.42 -26.14 -19.76
CA VAL A 415 11.32 -26.93 -20.29
C VAL A 415 10.55 -26.09 -21.29
N HIS A 416 10.22 -26.70 -22.42
CA HIS A 416 9.27 -26.17 -23.39
C HIS A 416 7.97 -26.94 -23.29
N ILE A 417 6.88 -26.25 -23.04
CA ILE A 417 5.53 -26.83 -22.87
C ILE A 417 4.75 -26.66 -24.17
N SER A 418 4.32 -27.74 -24.77
CA SER A 418 3.44 -27.74 -25.95
C SER A 418 2.23 -28.64 -25.74
N ALA A 419 1.12 -28.30 -26.37
CA ALA A 419 -0.01 -29.21 -26.45
C ALA A 419 0.34 -30.43 -27.33
N PRO A 420 -0.16 -31.63 -27.02
CA PRO A 420 0.01 -32.82 -27.83
C PRO A 420 -0.59 -32.68 -29.23
#